data_909a3a9a00dd6c26f877cda62108bce8
#
_entry.id   909a3a9a00dd6c26f877cda62108bce8
#
_cell.length_a   1.000
_cell.length_b   1.000
_cell.length_c   1.000
_cell.angle_alpha   90.00
_cell.angle_beta   90.00
_cell.angle_gamma   90.00
#
_symmetry.space_group_name_H-M   'P 1'
#
loop_
_entity.id
_entity.type
_entity.pdbx_description
1 polymer ?
#
loop_
_entity_poly.entity_id
_entity_poly.type
_entity_poly.pdbx_seq_one_letter_code
_entity_poly.pdbx_strand_id
1 'polypeptide(L)'
;FIGPPLDDSFQEFYGLSKEDAGKAVEYYREYFAPKGIFENEVYPGIPEMLSRLVEAGFTLIVATSKPAVFAKQILEHFGLSDYFSFVGGSELDGTRKRKAEVIGYILETCEIKPQDAIMIGDRKHDIEGAKLCGLESVGVLYGYGSEEELSKAGADHIIKDVKLLEEYLRKQGENPDNLTWYDRLKGRTGGEGKETKMIRFGMIGTGKIAQKFWQANRYGKDFELTAVYSRTLERAREFGFQKGRLQYFDDLEAFANSDCIDAVYVASPNCCHHDQVMTLLKAGKHVLCEKPMASNLKEAEEMFSEAEKQNLILLEGMRSIYA
;
A
#
# COMPACT_ATOMS: atom_id res chain seq x y z
N PHE A 1 20.70 -1.17 24.01
CA PHE A 1 20.64 0.07 23.24
C PHE A 1 19.73 0.00 22.02
N ILE A 2 19.40 -1.19 21.52
CA ILE A 2 18.52 -1.33 20.34
C ILE A 2 17.07 -1.42 20.82
N GLY A 3 16.26 -0.47 20.37
CA GLY A 3 14.83 -0.36 20.68
C GLY A 3 14.46 0.94 21.39
N PRO A 4 14.93 1.23 22.61
CA PRO A 4 14.61 2.48 23.29
C PRO A 4 15.36 3.68 22.71
N PRO A 5 14.88 4.92 22.98
CA PRO A 5 15.62 6.13 22.66
C PRO A 5 17.02 6.11 23.28
N LEU A 6 18.03 6.61 22.54
CA LEU A 6 19.44 6.55 22.99
C LEU A 6 19.68 7.31 24.29
N ASP A 7 19.07 8.46 24.48
CA ASP A 7 19.19 9.26 25.69
C ASP A 7 18.62 8.53 26.92
N ASP A 8 17.50 7.82 26.76
CA ASP A 8 16.95 6.96 27.81
C ASP A 8 17.90 5.80 28.13
N SER A 9 18.46 5.16 27.11
CA SER A 9 19.43 4.08 27.27
C SER A 9 20.73 4.55 27.97
N PHE A 10 21.24 5.73 27.64
CA PHE A 10 22.41 6.28 28.31
C PHE A 10 22.17 6.61 29.78
N GLN A 11 20.96 7.10 30.11
CA GLN A 11 20.56 7.32 31.51
C GLN A 11 20.41 5.99 32.26
N GLU A 12 19.71 5.01 31.68
CA GLU A 12 19.41 3.72 32.33
C GLU A 12 20.65 2.86 32.56
N PHE A 13 21.50 2.69 31.53
CA PHE A 13 22.62 1.76 31.59
C PHE A 13 23.92 2.36 32.13
N TYR A 14 24.11 3.68 32.00
CA TYR A 14 25.34 4.36 32.45
C TYR A 14 25.09 5.33 33.57
N GLY A 15 23.85 5.53 34.01
CA GLY A 15 23.50 6.46 35.09
C GLY A 15 23.79 7.93 34.76
N LEU A 16 23.84 8.30 33.47
CA LEU A 16 24.15 9.66 33.06
C LEU A 16 22.97 10.60 33.40
N SER A 17 23.33 11.86 33.71
CA SER A 17 22.32 12.92 33.81
C SER A 17 21.64 13.11 32.43
N LYS A 18 20.46 13.73 32.41
CA LYS A 18 19.76 14.06 31.16
C LYS A 18 20.61 14.94 30.24
N GLU A 19 21.38 15.86 30.80
CA GLU A 19 22.30 16.74 30.06
C GLU A 19 23.45 15.94 29.45
N ASP A 20 24.09 15.08 30.21
CA ASP A 20 25.24 14.28 29.77
C ASP A 20 24.79 13.17 28.78
N ALA A 21 23.60 12.61 28.97
CA ALA A 21 22.99 11.69 27.99
C ALA A 21 22.75 12.40 26.64
N GLY A 22 22.33 13.67 26.65
CA GLY A 22 22.21 14.47 25.43
C GLY A 22 23.56 14.62 24.70
N LYS A 23 24.62 14.99 25.44
CA LYS A 23 25.99 15.07 24.89
C LYS A 23 26.47 13.72 24.35
N ALA A 24 26.19 12.64 25.07
CA ALA A 24 26.56 11.30 24.63
C ALA A 24 25.86 10.92 23.31
N VAL A 25 24.61 11.31 23.11
CA VAL A 25 23.88 11.15 21.83
C VAL A 25 24.55 11.95 20.71
N GLU A 26 25.04 13.17 20.98
CA GLU A 26 25.77 13.96 19.97
C GLU A 26 27.06 13.27 19.53
N TYR A 27 27.91 12.82 20.48
CA TYR A 27 29.13 12.05 20.18
C TYR A 27 28.83 10.74 19.45
N TYR A 28 27.76 10.03 19.82
CA TYR A 28 27.34 8.85 19.10
C TYR A 28 27.01 9.16 17.64
N ARG A 29 26.31 10.27 17.39
CA ARG A 29 25.91 10.69 16.04
C ARG A 29 27.08 11.09 15.16
N GLU A 30 28.17 11.63 15.73
CA GLU A 30 29.39 11.96 14.98
C GLU A 30 30.00 10.73 14.30
N TYR A 31 29.95 9.57 14.95
CA TYR A 31 30.37 8.32 14.36
C TYR A 31 29.26 7.66 13.53
N PHE A 32 28.06 7.60 14.08
CA PHE A 32 26.96 6.86 13.50
C PHE A 32 26.53 7.43 12.14
N ALA A 33 26.37 8.75 12.01
CA ALA A 33 25.84 9.35 10.80
C ALA A 33 26.71 9.12 9.54
N PRO A 34 28.05 9.29 9.58
CA PRO A 34 28.89 9.08 8.40
C PRO A 34 29.29 7.62 8.18
N LYS A 35 29.26 6.76 9.19
CA LYS A 35 29.85 5.42 9.12
C LYS A 35 28.99 4.32 9.74
N GLY A 36 28.68 4.42 11.02
CA GLY A 36 27.98 3.39 11.77
C GLY A 36 26.58 3.08 11.23
N ILE A 37 25.96 4.02 10.53
CA ILE A 37 24.68 3.85 9.85
C ILE A 37 24.68 2.72 8.81
N PHE A 38 25.83 2.40 8.23
CA PHE A 38 26.02 1.36 7.21
C PHE A 38 26.67 0.10 7.76
N GLU A 39 27.05 0.06 9.05
CA GLU A 39 27.62 -1.11 9.72
C GLU A 39 26.52 -2.04 10.22
N ASN A 40 25.69 -2.52 9.30
CA ASN A 40 24.61 -3.47 9.52
C ASN A 40 24.39 -4.31 8.24
N GLU A 41 23.60 -5.35 8.35
CA GLU A 41 23.28 -6.25 7.24
C GLU A 41 21.78 -6.50 7.17
N VAL A 42 21.28 -6.74 5.96
CA VAL A 42 19.89 -7.13 5.76
C VAL A 42 19.74 -8.61 6.08
N TYR A 43 18.75 -8.98 6.87
CA TYR A 43 18.44 -10.38 7.15
C TYR A 43 18.16 -11.15 5.86
N PRO A 44 18.69 -12.41 5.75
CA PRO A 44 18.46 -13.24 4.57
C PRO A 44 16.98 -13.45 4.27
N GLY A 45 16.60 -13.29 3.00
CA GLY A 45 15.23 -13.48 2.52
C GLY A 45 14.33 -12.25 2.66
N ILE A 46 14.76 -11.17 3.31
CA ILE A 46 13.97 -9.94 3.45
C ILE A 46 13.71 -9.27 2.10
N PRO A 47 14.72 -9.01 1.23
CA PRO A 47 14.46 -8.36 -0.05
C PRO A 47 13.44 -9.13 -0.91
N GLU A 48 13.59 -10.46 -0.96
CA GLU A 48 12.70 -11.33 -1.73
C GLU A 48 11.28 -11.36 -1.14
N MET A 49 11.14 -11.37 0.19
CA MET A 49 9.85 -11.30 0.85
C MET A 49 9.16 -9.95 0.58
N LEU A 50 9.89 -8.83 0.72
CA LEU A 50 9.35 -7.49 0.45
C LEU A 50 8.85 -7.38 -1.00
N SER A 51 9.62 -7.88 -1.98
CA SER A 51 9.22 -7.92 -3.38
C SER A 51 7.90 -8.68 -3.56
N ARG A 52 7.82 -9.89 -2.99
CA ARG A 52 6.62 -10.72 -3.10
C ARG A 52 5.39 -10.15 -2.38
N LEU A 53 5.58 -9.43 -1.27
CA LEU A 53 4.48 -8.75 -0.58
C LEU A 53 3.96 -7.56 -1.40
N VAL A 54 4.86 -6.76 -1.99
CA VAL A 54 4.47 -5.67 -2.91
C VAL A 54 3.74 -6.23 -4.14
N GLU A 55 4.26 -7.32 -4.72
CA GLU A 55 3.61 -8.02 -5.85
C GLU A 55 2.22 -8.58 -5.46
N ALA A 56 2.04 -8.97 -4.20
CA ALA A 56 0.76 -9.42 -3.65
C ALA A 56 -0.19 -8.27 -3.26
N GLY A 57 0.20 -7.00 -3.49
CA GLY A 57 -0.64 -5.81 -3.26
C GLY A 57 -0.56 -5.24 -1.85
N PHE A 58 0.37 -5.69 -1.02
CA PHE A 58 0.57 -5.09 0.30
C PHE A 58 1.25 -3.72 0.19
N THR A 59 0.75 -2.76 0.96
CA THR A 59 1.42 -1.48 1.17
C THR A 59 2.40 -1.62 2.34
N LEU A 60 3.69 -1.43 2.07
CA LEU A 60 4.73 -1.55 3.08
C LEU A 60 5.17 -0.17 3.57
N ILE A 61 5.26 -0.03 4.89
CA ILE A 61 5.62 1.22 5.57
C ILE A 61 6.67 0.92 6.64
N VAL A 62 7.69 1.74 6.71
CA VAL A 62 8.67 1.66 7.81
C VAL A 62 8.18 2.50 9.00
N ALA A 63 8.10 1.86 10.17
CA ALA A 63 7.84 2.51 11.46
C ALA A 63 9.04 2.31 12.39
N THR A 64 9.87 3.33 12.59
CA THR A 64 11.11 3.21 13.36
C THR A 64 11.28 4.32 14.38
N SER A 65 11.84 4.00 15.56
CA SER A 65 12.28 5.01 16.54
C SER A 65 13.58 5.72 16.13
N LYS A 66 14.26 5.22 15.09
CA LYS A 66 15.42 5.90 14.48
C LYS A 66 14.96 7.18 13.78
N PRO A 67 15.77 8.25 13.73
CA PRO A 67 15.45 9.42 12.90
C PRO A 67 15.16 9.04 11.45
N ALA A 68 14.05 9.56 10.91
CA ALA A 68 13.57 9.22 9.56
C ALA A 68 14.62 9.47 8.48
N VAL A 69 15.45 10.50 8.63
CA VAL A 69 16.55 10.82 7.71
C VAL A 69 17.58 9.68 7.65
N PHE A 70 17.91 9.06 8.78
CA PHE A 70 18.84 7.94 8.81
C PHE A 70 18.21 6.65 8.30
N ALA A 71 16.94 6.41 8.63
CA ALA A 71 16.22 5.25 8.10
C ALA A 71 16.17 5.27 6.57
N LYS A 72 15.89 6.42 5.96
CA LYS A 72 15.90 6.57 4.49
C LYS A 72 17.26 6.28 3.87
N GLN A 73 18.34 6.79 4.47
CA GLN A 73 19.70 6.52 3.97
C GLN A 73 20.08 5.02 4.05
N ILE A 74 19.65 4.32 5.10
CA ILE A 74 19.86 2.87 5.24
C ILE A 74 19.12 2.12 4.15
N LEU A 75 17.84 2.44 3.94
CA LEU A 75 17.02 1.80 2.91
C LEU A 75 17.60 2.02 1.50
N GLU A 76 18.08 3.24 1.23
CA GLU A 76 18.73 3.57 -0.04
C GLU A 76 20.02 2.80 -0.24
N HIS A 77 20.88 2.74 0.81
CA HIS A 77 22.14 2.02 0.78
C HIS A 77 21.97 0.51 0.45
N PHE A 78 20.94 -0.12 1.01
CA PHE A 78 20.66 -1.53 0.78
C PHE A 78 19.69 -1.80 -0.39
N GLY A 79 19.30 -0.77 -1.16
CA GLY A 79 18.40 -0.92 -2.31
C GLY A 79 16.98 -1.35 -1.93
N LEU A 80 16.52 -0.98 -0.72
CA LEU A 80 15.21 -1.37 -0.18
C LEU A 80 14.15 -0.25 -0.28
N SER A 81 14.54 0.97 -0.67
CA SER A 81 13.67 2.14 -0.67
C SER A 81 12.40 1.95 -1.51
N ASP A 82 12.51 1.28 -2.64
CA ASP A 82 11.41 1.12 -3.61
C ASP A 82 10.29 0.21 -3.12
N TYR A 83 10.54 -0.59 -2.08
CA TYR A 83 9.51 -1.44 -1.48
C TYR A 83 8.57 -0.68 -0.54
N PHE A 84 8.99 0.47 -0.02
CA PHE A 84 8.25 1.18 1.01
C PHE A 84 7.59 2.46 0.48
N SER A 85 6.27 2.56 0.65
CA SER A 85 5.49 3.73 0.25
C SER A 85 5.73 4.94 1.18
N PHE A 86 6.09 4.68 2.45
CA PHE A 86 6.36 5.72 3.43
C PHE A 86 7.38 5.26 4.48
N VAL A 87 8.16 6.22 5.00
CA VAL A 87 9.13 5.99 6.07
C VAL A 87 8.83 6.94 7.22
N GLY A 88 8.20 6.41 8.26
CA GLY A 88 7.93 7.10 9.53
C GLY A 88 9.04 6.83 10.54
N GLY A 89 9.54 7.89 11.15
CA GLY A 89 10.58 7.81 12.17
C GLY A 89 10.54 8.98 13.13
N SER A 90 11.45 8.99 14.12
CA SER A 90 11.66 10.17 14.96
C SER A 90 12.31 11.29 14.17
N GLU A 91 12.34 12.50 14.77
CA GLU A 91 13.11 13.61 14.26
C GLU A 91 14.45 13.75 15.01
N LEU A 92 15.39 14.49 14.42
CA LEU A 92 16.70 14.72 15.05
C LEU A 92 16.61 15.55 16.35
N ASP A 93 15.60 16.39 16.47
CA ASP A 93 15.30 17.19 17.68
C ASP A 93 14.63 16.36 18.79
N GLY A 94 14.32 15.09 18.50
CA GLY A 94 13.68 14.18 19.43
C GLY A 94 12.16 14.20 19.40
N THR A 95 11.54 14.86 18.45
CA THR A 95 10.10 14.74 18.18
C THR A 95 9.79 13.31 17.74
N ARG A 96 8.70 12.72 18.24
CA ARG A 96 8.25 11.35 17.95
C ARG A 96 9.27 10.26 18.33
N LYS A 97 9.82 10.31 19.54
CA LYS A 97 10.79 9.31 20.01
C LYS A 97 10.19 7.94 20.27
N ARG A 98 8.94 7.90 20.77
CA ARG A 98 8.29 6.67 21.17
C ARG A 98 7.63 5.99 19.97
N LYS A 99 7.63 4.65 19.96
CA LYS A 99 7.07 3.86 18.88
C LYS A 99 5.59 4.21 18.61
N ALA A 100 4.78 4.36 19.64
CA ALA A 100 3.37 4.75 19.51
C ALA A 100 3.18 6.11 18.83
N GLU A 101 4.07 7.08 19.10
CA GLU A 101 4.02 8.39 18.44
C GLU A 101 4.34 8.29 16.95
N VAL A 102 5.31 7.43 16.59
CA VAL A 102 5.65 7.16 15.19
C VAL A 102 4.50 6.47 14.48
N ILE A 103 3.92 5.43 15.09
CA ILE A 103 2.78 4.71 14.51
C ILE A 103 1.59 5.65 14.33
N GLY A 104 1.23 6.42 15.35
CA GLY A 104 0.14 7.40 15.27
C GLY A 104 0.34 8.40 14.14
N TYR A 105 1.56 8.94 14.01
CA TYR A 105 1.93 9.83 12.91
C TYR A 105 1.78 9.19 11.53
N ILE A 106 2.18 7.91 11.39
CA ILE A 106 2.03 7.16 10.13
C ILE A 106 0.55 6.98 9.80
N LEU A 107 -0.26 6.52 10.77
CA LEU A 107 -1.70 6.30 10.58
C LEU A 107 -2.41 7.59 10.14
N GLU A 108 -2.08 8.72 10.77
CA GLU A 108 -2.64 10.02 10.43
C GLU A 108 -2.17 10.50 9.05
N THR A 109 -0.84 10.45 8.79
CA THR A 109 -0.25 10.98 7.55
C THR A 109 -0.63 10.17 6.32
N CYS A 110 -0.73 8.85 6.47
CA CYS A 110 -1.09 7.93 5.40
C CYS A 110 -2.60 7.62 5.34
N GLU A 111 -3.39 8.22 6.25
CA GLU A 111 -4.86 8.03 6.36
C GLU A 111 -5.25 6.55 6.51
N ILE A 112 -4.47 5.79 7.31
CA ILE A 112 -4.66 4.35 7.53
C ILE A 112 -5.48 4.15 8.81
N LYS A 113 -6.50 3.31 8.76
CA LYS A 113 -7.24 2.90 9.95
C LYS A 113 -6.46 1.79 10.69
N PRO A 114 -6.43 1.79 12.03
CA PRO A 114 -5.68 0.79 12.78
C PRO A 114 -6.01 -0.66 12.44
N GLN A 115 -7.28 -0.98 12.16
CA GLN A 115 -7.72 -2.32 11.80
C GLN A 115 -7.26 -2.78 10.40
N ASP A 116 -6.78 -1.87 9.56
CA ASP A 116 -6.31 -2.15 8.20
C ASP A 116 -4.78 -2.29 8.13
N ALA A 117 -4.11 -2.30 9.31
CA ALA A 117 -2.66 -2.38 9.40
C ALA A 117 -2.20 -3.38 10.47
N ILE A 118 -1.05 -4.00 10.22
CA ILE A 118 -0.37 -4.90 11.14
C ILE A 118 1.01 -4.34 11.43
N MET A 119 1.36 -4.21 12.71
CA MET A 119 2.72 -3.86 13.11
C MET A 119 3.59 -5.10 13.23
N ILE A 120 4.69 -5.11 12.51
CA ILE A 120 5.70 -6.18 12.59
C ILE A 120 6.92 -5.60 13.29
N GLY A 121 7.37 -6.25 14.36
CA GLY A 121 8.52 -5.78 15.11
C GLY A 121 9.21 -6.87 15.90
N ASP A 122 10.44 -6.60 16.33
CA ASP A 122 11.30 -7.55 17.03
C ASP A 122 11.51 -7.19 18.51
N ARG A 123 10.92 -6.09 18.98
CA ARG A 123 11.08 -5.63 20.37
C ARG A 123 9.73 -5.32 21.02
N LYS A 124 9.71 -5.39 22.35
CA LYS A 124 8.53 -5.03 23.17
C LYS A 124 7.94 -3.67 22.82
N HIS A 125 8.77 -2.69 22.47
CA HIS A 125 8.32 -1.34 22.14
C HIS A 125 7.47 -1.30 20.87
N ASP A 126 7.72 -2.20 19.91
CA ASP A 126 6.93 -2.33 18.70
C ASP A 126 5.52 -2.85 19.03
N ILE A 127 5.46 -3.86 19.88
CA ILE A 127 4.21 -4.49 20.32
C ILE A 127 3.39 -3.54 21.20
N GLU A 128 4.04 -2.92 22.18
CA GLU A 128 3.40 -1.92 23.06
C GLU A 128 2.88 -0.73 22.26
N GLY A 129 3.67 -0.26 21.29
CA GLY A 129 3.29 0.84 20.39
C GLY A 129 2.09 0.50 19.51
N ALA A 130 2.07 -0.70 18.94
CA ALA A 130 0.94 -1.22 18.16
C ALA A 130 -0.35 -1.24 18.99
N LYS A 131 -0.29 -1.81 20.19
CA LYS A 131 -1.44 -1.87 21.12
C LYS A 131 -1.99 -0.50 21.48
N LEU A 132 -1.12 0.45 21.78
CA LEU A 132 -1.54 1.82 22.11
C LEU A 132 -2.25 2.51 20.95
N CYS A 133 -1.93 2.11 19.72
CA CYS A 133 -2.54 2.64 18.50
C CYS A 133 -3.68 1.76 17.97
N GLY A 134 -4.00 0.64 18.60
CA GLY A 134 -5.09 -0.26 18.23
C GLY A 134 -4.79 -1.14 17.00
N LEU A 135 -3.50 -1.38 16.70
CA LEU A 135 -3.08 -2.29 15.63
C LEU A 135 -2.89 -3.71 16.13
N GLU A 136 -3.13 -4.67 15.25
CA GLU A 136 -2.61 -6.02 15.40
C GLU A 136 -1.08 -6.03 15.36
N SER A 137 -0.44 -6.93 16.10
CA SER A 137 1.01 -6.99 16.24
C SER A 137 1.57 -8.38 16.01
N VAL A 138 2.65 -8.44 15.24
CA VAL A 138 3.43 -9.64 14.97
C VAL A 138 4.86 -9.46 15.51
N GLY A 139 5.20 -10.23 16.53
CA GLY A 139 6.57 -10.32 17.03
C GLY A 139 7.41 -11.26 16.18
N VAL A 140 8.63 -10.87 15.79
CA VAL A 140 9.54 -11.70 15.00
C VAL A 140 10.78 -12.08 15.80
N LEU A 141 11.17 -13.37 15.75
CA LEU A 141 12.28 -13.93 16.56
C LEU A 141 13.63 -13.92 15.85
N TYR A 142 13.69 -13.49 14.61
CA TYR A 142 14.96 -13.32 13.90
C TYR A 142 15.64 -11.97 14.15
N GLY A 143 15.05 -11.13 14.99
CA GLY A 143 15.59 -9.85 15.47
C GLY A 143 16.25 -9.97 16.85
N TYR A 144 16.15 -8.91 17.65
CA TYR A 144 16.84 -8.77 18.94
C TYR A 144 16.02 -9.22 20.15
N GLY A 145 14.68 -9.22 20.04
CA GLY A 145 13.78 -9.58 21.13
C GLY A 145 13.65 -11.08 21.33
N SER A 146 13.48 -11.51 22.59
CA SER A 146 13.18 -12.90 22.89
C SER A 146 11.67 -13.17 22.81
N GLU A 147 11.31 -14.45 22.66
CA GLU A 147 9.90 -14.90 22.71
C GLU A 147 9.22 -14.48 24.02
N GLU A 148 9.96 -14.52 25.14
CA GLU A 148 9.46 -14.10 26.46
C GLU A 148 9.19 -12.59 26.49
N GLU A 149 10.08 -11.75 25.91
CA GLU A 149 9.90 -10.30 25.81
C GLU A 149 8.65 -9.96 25.00
N LEU A 150 8.50 -10.56 23.83
CA LEU A 150 7.39 -10.30 22.92
C LEU A 150 6.06 -10.81 23.48
N SER A 151 6.05 -12.00 24.10
CA SER A 151 4.87 -12.55 24.76
C SER A 151 4.42 -11.69 25.96
N LYS A 152 5.36 -11.21 26.81
CA LYS A 152 5.05 -10.32 27.93
C LYS A 152 4.51 -8.97 27.45
N ALA A 153 5.02 -8.45 26.35
CA ALA A 153 4.49 -7.24 25.71
C ALA A 153 3.09 -7.48 25.13
N GLY A 154 2.73 -8.76 24.91
CA GLY A 154 1.44 -9.24 24.45
C GLY A 154 1.30 -9.12 22.93
N ALA A 155 2.31 -9.57 22.20
CA ALA A 155 2.21 -9.77 20.76
C ALA A 155 1.03 -10.70 20.42
N ASP A 156 0.22 -10.33 19.44
CA ASP A 156 -0.92 -11.14 18.99
C ASP A 156 -0.42 -12.43 18.32
N HIS A 157 0.69 -12.33 17.60
CA HIS A 157 1.37 -13.46 16.96
C HIS A 157 2.87 -13.37 17.17
N ILE A 158 3.54 -14.54 17.23
CA ILE A 158 5.01 -14.64 17.29
C ILE A 158 5.49 -15.58 16.19
N ILE A 159 6.39 -15.09 15.34
CA ILE A 159 6.85 -15.78 14.14
C ILE A 159 8.38 -15.92 14.18
N LYS A 160 8.88 -17.12 13.82
CA LYS A 160 10.28 -17.46 14.02
C LYS A 160 11.21 -17.03 12.89
N ASP A 161 10.71 -17.01 11.66
CA ASP A 161 11.54 -16.75 10.48
C ASP A 161 10.78 -15.98 9.39
N VAL A 162 11.52 -15.45 8.43
CA VAL A 162 11.04 -14.59 7.35
C VAL A 162 10.01 -15.31 6.46
N LYS A 163 10.20 -16.62 6.22
CA LYS A 163 9.30 -17.39 5.36
C LYS A 163 7.94 -17.58 6.00
N LEU A 164 7.92 -17.92 7.29
CA LEU A 164 6.67 -18.06 8.05
C LEU A 164 5.94 -16.71 8.18
N LEU A 165 6.67 -15.60 8.27
CA LEU A 165 6.08 -14.26 8.25
C LEU A 165 5.37 -13.98 6.93
N GLU A 166 6.02 -14.28 5.82
CA GLU A 166 5.40 -14.15 4.48
C GLU A 166 4.13 -14.99 4.35
N GLU A 167 4.21 -16.27 4.74
CA GLU A 167 3.05 -17.18 4.70
C GLU A 167 1.89 -16.68 5.57
N TYR A 168 2.20 -16.15 6.75
CA TYR A 168 1.20 -15.55 7.64
C TYR A 168 0.51 -14.34 7.01
N LEU A 169 1.30 -13.37 6.52
CA LEU A 169 0.77 -12.15 5.93
C LEU A 169 -0.09 -12.43 4.70
N ARG A 170 0.33 -13.33 3.82
CA ARG A 170 -0.45 -13.73 2.64
C ARG A 170 -1.82 -14.30 3.01
N LYS A 171 -1.90 -15.12 4.06
CA LYS A 171 -3.17 -15.63 4.57
C LYS A 171 -4.10 -14.54 5.12
N GLN A 172 -3.54 -13.47 5.71
CA GLN A 172 -4.33 -12.32 6.13
C GLN A 172 -4.91 -11.55 4.93
N GLY A 173 -4.16 -11.44 3.84
CA GLY A 173 -4.64 -10.88 2.58
C GLY A 173 -5.72 -11.72 1.88
N GLU A 174 -5.78 -13.04 2.15
CA GLU A 174 -6.78 -13.96 1.62
C GLU A 174 -8.09 -14.00 2.44
N ASN A 175 -8.17 -13.29 3.56
CA ASN A 175 -9.40 -13.22 4.36
C ASN A 175 -10.52 -12.54 3.55
N PRO A 176 -11.74 -13.15 3.44
CA PRO A 176 -12.87 -12.61 2.69
C PRO A 176 -13.27 -11.18 3.10
N ASP A 177 -13.04 -10.80 4.36
CA ASP A 177 -13.32 -9.46 4.88
C ASP A 177 -12.27 -8.43 4.44
N ASN A 178 -11.07 -8.88 4.06
CA ASN A 178 -9.95 -8.08 3.56
C ASN A 178 -9.80 -8.16 2.02
N LEU A 179 -10.76 -8.77 1.32
CA LEU A 179 -10.74 -8.87 -0.14
C LEU A 179 -10.64 -7.48 -0.76
N THR A 180 -9.58 -7.27 -1.53
CA THR A 180 -9.43 -6.08 -2.36
C THR A 180 -10.59 -6.00 -3.37
N TRP A 181 -10.84 -4.81 -3.92
CA TRP A 181 -11.80 -4.66 -5.02
C TRP A 181 -11.53 -5.65 -6.16
N TYR A 182 -10.25 -5.94 -6.38
CA TYR A 182 -9.77 -6.87 -7.38
C TYR A 182 -10.18 -8.34 -7.08
N ASP A 183 -10.05 -8.76 -5.83
CA ASP A 183 -10.48 -10.11 -5.40
C ASP A 183 -12.00 -10.25 -5.47
N ARG A 184 -12.74 -9.19 -5.15
CA ARG A 184 -14.22 -9.13 -5.31
C ARG A 184 -14.62 -9.22 -6.79
N LEU A 185 -13.84 -8.61 -7.68
CA LEU A 185 -14.03 -8.71 -9.12
C LEU A 185 -13.81 -10.15 -9.61
N LYS A 186 -12.73 -10.80 -9.19
CA LYS A 186 -12.43 -12.22 -9.49
C LYS A 186 -13.56 -13.16 -9.02
N GLY A 187 -14.04 -13.00 -7.79
CA GLY A 187 -15.11 -13.83 -7.22
C GLY A 187 -16.44 -13.72 -7.94
N ARG A 188 -16.72 -12.59 -8.61
CA ARG A 188 -17.95 -12.38 -9.40
C ARG A 188 -17.83 -12.84 -10.86
N THR A 189 -16.62 -12.92 -11.40
CA THR A 189 -16.36 -13.36 -12.78
C THR A 189 -15.99 -14.84 -12.88
N GLY A 190 -15.64 -15.50 -11.76
CA GLY A 190 -15.24 -16.91 -11.69
C GLY A 190 -16.21 -17.75 -10.88
N GLY A 191 -16.97 -18.63 -11.53
CA GLY A 191 -17.64 -19.76 -10.85
C GLY A 191 -16.60 -20.78 -10.39
N GLU A 192 -16.89 -21.49 -9.28
CA GLU A 192 -16.04 -22.53 -8.71
C GLU A 192 -15.51 -23.52 -9.79
N GLY A 193 -14.19 -23.60 -9.91
CA GLY A 193 -13.53 -24.63 -10.73
C GLY A 193 -13.04 -24.22 -12.12
N LYS A 194 -12.99 -22.93 -12.49
CA LYS A 194 -12.38 -22.46 -13.75
C LYS A 194 -11.06 -21.76 -13.54
N GLU A 195 -10.11 -21.98 -14.46
CA GLU A 195 -8.88 -21.19 -14.61
C GLU A 195 -9.20 -19.70 -14.42
N THR A 196 -8.42 -18.99 -13.60
CA THR A 196 -8.59 -17.55 -13.34
C THR A 196 -8.49 -16.80 -14.66
N LYS A 197 -9.62 -16.42 -15.23
CA LYS A 197 -9.66 -15.65 -16.48
C LYS A 197 -9.11 -14.26 -16.19
N MET A 198 -8.10 -13.86 -16.96
CA MET A 198 -7.51 -12.53 -16.91
C MET A 198 -8.58 -11.46 -17.13
N ILE A 199 -8.68 -10.46 -16.25
CA ILE A 199 -9.68 -9.40 -16.35
C ILE A 199 -9.26 -8.44 -17.46
N ARG A 200 -10.16 -8.17 -18.38
CA ARG A 200 -9.92 -7.27 -19.52
C ARG A 200 -10.41 -5.87 -19.18
N PHE A 201 -9.46 -4.94 -19.05
CA PHE A 201 -9.76 -3.55 -18.77
C PHE A 201 -9.88 -2.72 -20.05
N GLY A 202 -10.93 -1.91 -20.10
CA GLY A 202 -11.01 -0.75 -20.96
C GLY A 202 -10.52 0.51 -20.23
N MET A 203 -10.03 1.50 -20.96
CA MET A 203 -9.62 2.77 -20.40
C MET A 203 -10.34 3.92 -21.07
N ILE A 204 -10.91 4.83 -20.28
CA ILE A 204 -11.44 6.11 -20.72
C ILE A 204 -10.49 7.22 -20.28
N GLY A 205 -9.99 7.99 -21.24
CA GLY A 205 -9.03 9.07 -21.03
C GLY A 205 -7.59 8.66 -21.37
N THR A 206 -6.81 9.67 -21.81
CA THR A 206 -5.44 9.49 -22.31
C THR A 206 -4.43 10.41 -21.60
N GLY A 207 -4.81 10.94 -20.44
CA GLY A 207 -4.02 11.87 -19.63
C GLY A 207 -2.92 11.20 -18.81
N LYS A 208 -2.22 12.01 -18.00
CA LYS A 208 -1.11 11.54 -17.13
C LYS A 208 -1.55 10.46 -16.14
N ILE A 209 -2.78 10.53 -15.62
CA ILE A 209 -3.32 9.56 -14.66
C ILE A 209 -3.56 8.21 -15.35
N ALA A 210 -4.16 8.22 -16.54
CA ALA A 210 -4.30 7.03 -17.37
C ALA A 210 -2.95 6.37 -17.69
N GLN A 211 -1.91 7.16 -17.94
CA GLN A 211 -0.55 6.65 -18.15
C GLN A 211 0.02 5.95 -16.90
N LYS A 212 -0.24 6.49 -15.70
CA LYS A 212 0.18 5.85 -14.44
C LYS A 212 -0.54 4.54 -14.21
N PHE A 213 -1.84 4.48 -14.45
CA PHE A 213 -2.60 3.24 -14.37
C PHE A 213 -2.05 2.18 -15.34
N TRP A 214 -1.76 2.57 -16.58
CA TRP A 214 -1.10 1.69 -17.54
C TRP A 214 0.27 1.19 -17.08
N GLN A 215 1.07 2.06 -16.46
CA GLN A 215 2.38 1.66 -15.93
C GLN A 215 2.24 0.65 -14.78
N ALA A 216 1.24 0.82 -13.91
CA ALA A 216 0.92 -0.13 -12.85
C ALA A 216 0.54 -1.52 -13.39
N ASN A 217 -0.09 -1.60 -14.56
CA ASN A 217 -0.41 -2.88 -15.23
C ASN A 217 0.82 -3.75 -15.53
N ARG A 218 2.02 -3.17 -15.62
CA ARG A 218 3.27 -3.95 -15.84
C ARG A 218 3.63 -4.84 -14.65
N TYR A 219 3.11 -4.53 -13.47
CA TYR A 219 3.36 -5.27 -12.24
C TYR A 219 2.25 -6.29 -11.92
N GLY A 220 1.08 -6.18 -12.55
CA GLY A 220 -0.05 -7.10 -12.38
C GLY A 220 -0.08 -8.16 -13.47
N LYS A 221 -0.20 -9.44 -13.07
CA LYS A 221 -0.35 -10.58 -14.01
C LYS A 221 -1.81 -10.97 -14.25
N ASP A 222 -2.73 -10.31 -13.56
CA ASP A 222 -4.12 -10.76 -13.43
C ASP A 222 -5.11 -9.94 -14.26
N PHE A 223 -4.68 -8.82 -14.81
CA PHE A 223 -5.50 -8.02 -15.72
C PHE A 223 -4.67 -7.51 -16.91
N GLU A 224 -5.34 -7.24 -17.99
CA GLU A 224 -4.75 -6.67 -19.21
C GLU A 224 -5.58 -5.50 -19.70
N LEU A 225 -4.92 -4.48 -20.25
CA LEU A 225 -5.59 -3.42 -20.97
C LEU A 225 -5.89 -3.91 -22.39
N THR A 226 -7.16 -3.95 -22.77
CA THR A 226 -7.62 -4.48 -24.06
C THR A 226 -8.19 -3.40 -24.97
N ALA A 227 -8.68 -2.28 -24.41
CA ALA A 227 -9.33 -1.23 -25.17
C ALA A 227 -9.06 0.17 -24.59
N VAL A 228 -9.07 1.17 -25.46
CA VAL A 228 -8.95 2.58 -25.10
C VAL A 228 -10.03 3.38 -25.83
N TYR A 229 -10.76 4.18 -25.07
CA TYR A 229 -11.68 5.17 -25.58
C TYR A 229 -11.12 6.59 -25.39
N SER A 230 -11.24 7.39 -26.42
CA SER A 230 -11.00 8.85 -26.37
C SER A 230 -11.95 9.56 -27.34
N ARG A 231 -12.17 10.85 -27.13
CA ARG A 231 -13.06 11.68 -28.00
C ARG A 231 -12.67 11.65 -29.49
N THR A 232 -11.48 11.20 -29.84
CA THR A 232 -11.05 10.96 -31.21
C THR A 232 -10.19 9.70 -31.27
N LEU A 233 -10.35 8.91 -32.33
CA LEU A 233 -9.54 7.71 -32.58
C LEU A 233 -8.02 8.00 -32.62
N GLU A 234 -7.63 9.16 -33.12
CA GLU A 234 -6.24 9.58 -33.16
C GLU A 234 -5.63 9.60 -31.75
N ARG A 235 -6.27 10.27 -30.78
CA ARG A 235 -5.82 10.33 -29.37
C ARG A 235 -5.81 8.95 -28.70
N ALA A 236 -6.79 8.11 -29.00
CA ALA A 236 -6.83 6.77 -28.48
C ALA A 236 -5.63 5.95 -28.99
N ARG A 237 -5.30 6.05 -30.27
CA ARG A 237 -4.16 5.38 -30.91
C ARG A 237 -2.82 5.90 -30.41
N GLU A 238 -2.66 7.22 -30.27
CA GLU A 238 -1.45 7.83 -29.70
C GLU A 238 -1.17 7.30 -28.28
N PHE A 239 -2.19 7.21 -27.44
CA PHE A 239 -2.05 6.64 -26.10
C PHE A 239 -1.65 5.17 -26.15
N GLY A 240 -2.24 4.39 -27.05
CA GLY A 240 -1.97 2.96 -27.24
C GLY A 240 -0.67 2.64 -27.95
N PHE A 241 -0.01 3.62 -28.58
CA PHE A 241 1.24 3.41 -29.28
C PHE A 241 2.30 2.76 -28.38
N GLN A 242 2.90 1.65 -28.81
CA GLN A 242 3.84 0.80 -28.07
C GLN A 242 3.24 -0.03 -26.90
N LYS A 243 1.92 -0.11 -26.76
CA LYS A 243 1.25 -0.80 -25.62
C LYS A 243 0.61 -2.15 -25.96
N GLY A 244 0.92 -2.72 -27.10
CA GLY A 244 0.39 -4.03 -27.51
C GLY A 244 -0.85 -3.94 -28.41
N ARG A 245 -1.60 -5.06 -28.51
CA ARG A 245 -2.82 -5.15 -29.34
C ARG A 245 -4.02 -4.57 -28.56
N LEU A 246 -4.27 -3.26 -28.74
CA LEU A 246 -5.43 -2.58 -28.15
C LEU A 246 -6.50 -2.32 -29.22
N GLN A 247 -7.76 -2.39 -28.82
CA GLN A 247 -8.87 -1.85 -29.59
C GLN A 247 -9.06 -0.36 -29.25
N TYR A 248 -9.41 0.43 -30.25
CA TYR A 248 -9.52 1.90 -30.13
C TYR A 248 -10.92 2.34 -30.50
N PHE A 249 -11.50 3.18 -29.66
CA PHE A 249 -12.86 3.66 -29.80
C PHE A 249 -12.92 5.19 -29.66
N ASP A 250 -13.79 5.82 -30.41
CA ASP A 250 -14.23 7.23 -30.30
C ASP A 250 -15.75 7.36 -30.10
N ASP A 251 -16.45 6.24 -30.11
CA ASP A 251 -17.85 6.13 -29.71
C ASP A 251 -17.95 5.39 -28.36
N LEU A 252 -18.59 6.05 -27.38
CA LEU A 252 -18.68 5.53 -26.00
C LEU A 252 -19.61 4.31 -25.91
N GLU A 253 -20.71 4.30 -26.67
CA GLU A 253 -21.64 3.17 -26.66
C GLU A 253 -21.02 1.93 -27.29
N ALA A 254 -20.31 2.09 -28.41
CA ALA A 254 -19.56 1.00 -29.03
C ALA A 254 -18.47 0.46 -28.11
N PHE A 255 -17.77 1.33 -27.37
CA PHE A 255 -16.78 0.95 -26.38
C PHE A 255 -17.43 0.17 -25.22
N ALA A 256 -18.50 0.70 -24.64
CA ALA A 256 -19.19 0.10 -23.50
C ALA A 256 -19.78 -1.29 -23.84
N ASN A 257 -20.32 -1.47 -25.05
CA ASN A 257 -20.91 -2.73 -25.50
C ASN A 257 -19.88 -3.71 -26.08
N SER A 258 -18.58 -3.38 -26.08
CA SER A 258 -17.55 -4.27 -26.61
C SER A 258 -17.35 -5.52 -25.75
N ASP A 259 -17.26 -6.68 -26.41
CA ASP A 259 -16.99 -7.97 -25.77
C ASP A 259 -15.54 -8.13 -25.28
N CYS A 260 -14.66 -7.20 -25.62
CA CYS A 260 -13.25 -7.25 -25.21
C CYS A 260 -12.99 -6.63 -23.84
N ILE A 261 -14.00 -6.14 -23.11
CA ILE A 261 -13.89 -5.41 -21.86
C ILE A 261 -14.76 -6.04 -20.79
N ASP A 262 -14.20 -6.31 -19.62
CA ASP A 262 -14.92 -6.77 -18.42
C ASP A 262 -15.09 -5.62 -17.41
N ALA A 263 -14.08 -4.75 -17.29
CA ALA A 263 -14.07 -3.59 -16.38
C ALA A 263 -13.47 -2.36 -17.08
N VAL A 264 -13.80 -1.16 -16.59
CA VAL A 264 -13.31 0.09 -17.18
C VAL A 264 -12.72 1.00 -16.11
N TYR A 265 -11.53 1.53 -16.40
CA TYR A 265 -10.95 2.64 -15.66
C TYR A 265 -11.31 3.97 -16.32
N VAL A 266 -12.05 4.80 -15.60
CA VAL A 266 -12.50 6.12 -16.05
C VAL A 266 -11.58 7.20 -15.50
N ALA A 267 -10.77 7.80 -16.38
CA ALA A 267 -9.79 8.86 -16.08
C ALA A 267 -9.97 10.08 -17.02
N SER A 268 -11.21 10.38 -17.35
CA SER A 268 -11.61 11.55 -18.11
C SER A 268 -11.72 12.80 -17.23
N PRO A 269 -12.05 13.99 -17.75
CA PRO A 269 -12.43 15.14 -16.94
C PRO A 269 -13.68 14.85 -16.08
N ASN A 270 -13.69 15.34 -14.83
CA ASN A 270 -14.73 15.07 -13.82
C ASN A 270 -16.16 15.31 -14.33
N CYS A 271 -16.38 16.35 -15.15
CA CYS A 271 -17.69 16.66 -15.72
C CYS A 271 -18.27 15.58 -16.66
N CYS A 272 -17.44 14.59 -17.04
CA CYS A 272 -17.85 13.49 -17.90
C CYS A 272 -18.10 12.19 -17.13
N HIS A 273 -17.73 12.14 -15.84
CA HIS A 273 -17.69 10.91 -15.06
C HIS A 273 -19.08 10.28 -14.94
N HIS A 274 -20.09 11.06 -14.52
CA HIS A 274 -21.44 10.55 -14.33
C HIS A 274 -21.99 9.87 -15.59
N ASP A 275 -22.02 10.57 -16.73
CA ASP A 275 -22.60 10.03 -17.95
C ASP A 275 -21.85 8.80 -18.47
N GLN A 276 -20.51 8.84 -18.38
CA GLN A 276 -19.68 7.71 -18.81
C GLN A 276 -19.86 6.49 -17.92
N VAL A 277 -19.89 6.68 -16.59
CA VAL A 277 -20.07 5.59 -15.64
C VAL A 277 -21.48 5.00 -15.80
N MET A 278 -22.51 5.82 -15.93
CA MET A 278 -23.89 5.35 -16.17
C MET A 278 -24.01 4.54 -17.47
N THR A 279 -23.34 4.96 -18.54
CA THR A 279 -23.31 4.21 -19.81
C THR A 279 -22.66 2.85 -19.63
N LEU A 280 -21.50 2.80 -18.93
CA LEU A 280 -20.76 1.57 -18.67
C LEU A 280 -21.53 0.58 -17.79
N LEU A 281 -22.13 1.08 -16.69
CA LEU A 281 -22.92 0.25 -15.78
C LEU A 281 -24.13 -0.36 -16.51
N LYS A 282 -24.85 0.41 -17.30
CA LYS A 282 -25.97 -0.08 -18.12
C LYS A 282 -25.55 -1.12 -19.15
N ALA A 283 -24.32 -1.03 -19.66
CA ALA A 283 -23.71 -2.02 -20.55
C ALA A 283 -23.11 -3.24 -19.81
N GLY A 284 -23.31 -3.35 -18.50
CA GLY A 284 -22.85 -4.50 -17.70
C GLY A 284 -21.34 -4.50 -17.39
N LYS A 285 -20.67 -3.35 -17.41
CA LYS A 285 -19.25 -3.25 -17.11
C LYS A 285 -19.01 -2.81 -15.68
N HIS A 286 -18.02 -3.44 -15.00
CA HIS A 286 -17.50 -2.96 -13.73
C HIS A 286 -16.72 -1.65 -13.94
N VAL A 287 -16.73 -0.74 -12.97
CA VAL A 287 -16.12 0.59 -13.14
C VAL A 287 -15.24 0.97 -11.95
N LEU A 288 -14.03 1.42 -12.26
CA LEU A 288 -13.14 2.17 -11.38
C LEU A 288 -13.07 3.60 -11.92
N CYS A 289 -13.68 4.57 -11.22
CA CYS A 289 -13.73 5.96 -11.65
C CYS A 289 -12.77 6.84 -10.84
N GLU A 290 -11.98 7.68 -11.50
CA GLU A 290 -11.11 8.66 -10.82
C GLU A 290 -11.91 9.67 -9.98
N LYS A 291 -11.23 10.15 -8.96
CA LYS A 291 -11.79 11.15 -8.03
C LYS A 291 -11.80 12.58 -8.63
N PRO A 292 -12.73 13.41 -8.29
CA PRO A 292 -14.01 13.06 -7.67
C PRO A 292 -14.91 12.33 -8.67
N MET A 293 -15.53 11.24 -8.20
CA MET A 293 -16.33 10.35 -9.04
C MET A 293 -17.59 11.04 -9.59
N ALA A 294 -18.16 11.96 -8.82
CA ALA A 294 -19.37 12.70 -9.16
C ALA A 294 -19.23 14.18 -8.79
N SER A 295 -20.02 15.03 -9.41
CA SER A 295 -20.04 16.48 -9.14
C SER A 295 -20.92 16.84 -7.94
N ASN A 296 -21.84 15.96 -7.55
CA ASN A 296 -22.76 16.15 -6.44
C ASN A 296 -23.30 14.81 -5.92
N LEU A 297 -23.96 14.85 -4.75
CA LEU A 297 -24.48 13.65 -4.08
C LEU A 297 -25.49 12.88 -4.94
N LYS A 298 -26.39 13.59 -5.65
CA LYS A 298 -27.42 12.96 -6.46
C LYS A 298 -26.82 12.09 -7.57
N GLU A 299 -25.81 12.61 -8.28
CA GLU A 299 -25.09 11.85 -9.30
C GLU A 299 -24.43 10.60 -8.70
N ALA A 300 -23.80 10.73 -7.53
CA ALA A 300 -23.18 9.60 -6.84
C ALA A 300 -24.23 8.53 -6.46
N GLU A 301 -25.36 8.93 -5.89
CA GLU A 301 -26.46 8.03 -5.54
C GLU A 301 -27.04 7.30 -6.76
N GLU A 302 -27.22 7.99 -7.89
CA GLU A 302 -27.66 7.39 -9.15
C GLU A 302 -26.70 6.33 -9.66
N MET A 303 -25.39 6.62 -9.62
CA MET A 303 -24.33 5.70 -10.06
C MET A 303 -24.25 4.45 -9.18
N PHE A 304 -24.27 4.60 -7.84
CA PHE A 304 -24.26 3.47 -6.93
C PHE A 304 -25.54 2.63 -7.02
N SER A 305 -26.69 3.27 -7.14
CA SER A 305 -27.98 2.58 -7.32
C SER A 305 -27.99 1.73 -8.59
N GLU A 306 -27.48 2.26 -9.71
CA GLU A 306 -27.41 1.49 -10.96
C GLU A 306 -26.39 0.35 -10.85
N ALA A 307 -25.25 0.56 -10.21
CA ALA A 307 -24.27 -0.49 -9.98
C ALA A 307 -24.84 -1.65 -9.12
N GLU A 308 -25.56 -1.32 -8.05
CA GLU A 308 -26.24 -2.30 -7.20
C GLU A 308 -27.32 -3.08 -7.96
N LYS A 309 -28.17 -2.39 -8.69
CA LYS A 309 -29.23 -2.98 -9.52
C LYS A 309 -28.70 -3.96 -10.56
N GLN A 310 -27.55 -3.65 -11.17
CA GLN A 310 -26.88 -4.49 -12.17
C GLN A 310 -25.95 -5.54 -11.53
N ASN A 311 -25.80 -5.56 -10.20
CA ASN A 311 -24.83 -6.38 -9.47
C ASN A 311 -23.39 -6.17 -9.96
N LEU A 312 -23.02 -4.93 -10.23
CA LEU A 312 -21.70 -4.52 -10.70
C LEU A 312 -20.90 -3.85 -9.59
N ILE A 313 -19.59 -3.83 -9.77
CA ILE A 313 -18.66 -3.11 -8.90
C ILE A 313 -18.46 -1.70 -9.46
N LEU A 314 -18.73 -0.70 -8.62
CA LEU A 314 -18.38 0.69 -8.85
C LEU A 314 -17.49 1.17 -7.70
N LEU A 315 -16.32 1.69 -8.02
CA LEU A 315 -15.35 2.21 -7.06
C LEU A 315 -14.85 3.58 -7.46
N GLU A 316 -14.57 4.41 -6.46
CA GLU A 316 -13.86 5.67 -6.66
C GLU A 316 -12.35 5.46 -6.51
N GLY A 317 -11.56 5.96 -7.45
CA GLY A 317 -10.10 5.89 -7.46
C GLY A 317 -9.45 6.85 -6.46
N MET A 318 -9.81 6.73 -5.18
CA MET A 318 -9.16 7.47 -4.11
C MET A 318 -7.84 6.79 -3.76
N ARG A 319 -6.74 7.43 -4.12
CA ARG A 319 -5.38 6.92 -3.90
C ARG A 319 -5.09 6.56 -2.43
N SER A 320 -5.70 7.28 -1.49
CA SER A 320 -5.58 7.06 -0.05
C SER A 320 -6.37 5.86 0.49
N ILE A 321 -7.32 5.30 -0.29
CA ILE A 321 -8.13 4.14 0.14
C ILE A 321 -7.53 2.82 -0.34
N TYR A 322 -6.75 2.85 -1.44
CA TYR A 322 -6.23 1.65 -2.11
C TYR A 322 -4.69 1.60 -2.17
N ALA A 323 -4.01 2.56 -1.50
CA ALA A 323 -2.55 2.63 -1.45
C ALA A 323 -2.00 1.99 -0.18
#